data_96dcc514a4d6057441e380f8160591ed
#
_entry.id   96dcc514a4d6057441e380f8160591ed
#
_cell.length_a   1.000
_cell.length_b   1.000
_cell.length_c   1.000
_cell.angle_alpha   90.00
_cell.angle_beta   90.00
_cell.angle_gamma   90.00
#
_symmetry.space_group_name_H-M   'P 1'
#
loop_
_entity.id
_entity.type
_entity.pdbx_description
1 polymer ?
#
loop_
_entity_poly.entity_id
_entity_poly.type
_entity_poly.pdbx_seq_one_letter_code
_entity_poly.pdbx_strand_id
1 'polypeptide(L)'
;MMSLSSESIAVIVVLVVAGFWVGNFMAARPNANQMRVADFRLMVRHFGIFPKLITCPNWLKDRYDALKPTKKDAYARADSMPWVAQYTVIIEDLRLPMAQYHVMADCWHLIPQQFYTPKMLTQVRRLDEQPIHLPKHIKAQVLGLSMKANHISLYWLDDKYQHSQKAYKLDKIKAQSDLNDIKTQLMAWAKLIDGGKSP
;
A
#
# COMPACT_ATOMS: atom_id res chain seq x y z
N MET A 1 -39.04 47.00 -12.07
CA MET A 1 -38.21 45.89 -12.62
C MET A 1 -36.95 46.50 -13.18
N MET A 2 -35.78 46.26 -12.56
CA MET A 2 -34.51 46.70 -13.11
C MET A 2 -34.14 45.77 -14.25
N SER A 3 -34.15 46.24 -15.50
CA SER A 3 -33.63 45.51 -16.65
C SER A 3 -32.10 45.56 -16.58
N LEU A 4 -31.46 44.41 -16.35
CA LEU A 4 -30.01 44.26 -16.48
C LEU A 4 -29.62 44.58 -17.94
N SER A 5 -28.59 45.44 -18.12
CA SER A 5 -28.08 45.71 -19.45
C SER A 5 -27.42 44.45 -20.03
N SER A 6 -27.38 44.30 -21.35
CA SER A 6 -26.78 43.16 -22.03
C SER A 6 -25.28 42.98 -21.64
N GLU A 7 -24.60 44.09 -21.38
CA GLU A 7 -23.20 44.13 -20.91
C GLU A 7 -23.07 43.52 -19.51
N SER A 8 -24.01 43.84 -18.58
CA SER A 8 -24.01 43.27 -17.24
C SER A 8 -24.26 41.75 -17.26
N ILE A 9 -25.12 41.28 -18.16
CA ILE A 9 -25.38 39.86 -18.35
C ILE A 9 -24.12 39.13 -18.86
N ALA A 10 -23.43 39.70 -19.83
CA ALA A 10 -22.19 39.14 -20.38
C ALA A 10 -21.10 39.00 -19.31
N VAL A 11 -20.91 40.04 -18.47
CA VAL A 11 -19.94 40.02 -17.38
C VAL A 11 -20.29 38.92 -16.35
N ILE A 12 -21.56 38.76 -15.97
CA ILE A 12 -22.01 37.74 -15.04
C ILE A 12 -21.73 36.33 -15.60
N VAL A 13 -22.03 36.08 -16.86
CA VAL A 13 -21.79 34.80 -17.52
C VAL A 13 -20.28 34.46 -17.50
N VAL A 14 -19.41 35.44 -17.84
CA VAL A 14 -17.95 35.23 -17.81
C VAL A 14 -17.48 34.90 -16.39
N LEU A 15 -17.97 35.59 -15.37
CA LEU A 15 -17.60 35.34 -13.97
C LEU A 15 -18.06 33.96 -13.49
N VAL A 16 -19.28 33.55 -13.88
CA VAL A 16 -19.79 32.19 -13.54
C VAL A 16 -18.95 31.11 -14.21
N VAL A 17 -18.64 31.26 -15.48
CA VAL A 17 -17.81 30.28 -16.21
C VAL A 17 -16.41 30.23 -15.63
N ALA A 18 -15.78 31.39 -15.38
CA ALA A 18 -14.45 31.46 -14.76
C ALA A 18 -14.45 30.86 -13.36
N GLY A 19 -15.47 31.15 -12.54
CA GLY A 19 -15.64 30.58 -11.20
C GLY A 19 -15.80 29.05 -11.24
N PHE A 20 -16.56 28.52 -12.20
CA PHE A 20 -16.73 27.10 -12.41
C PHE A 20 -15.39 26.41 -12.79
N TRP A 21 -14.62 27.02 -13.71
CA TRP A 21 -13.29 26.50 -14.09
C TRP A 21 -12.31 26.51 -12.92
N VAL A 22 -12.23 27.61 -12.19
CA VAL A 22 -11.33 27.73 -11.01
C VAL A 22 -11.76 26.75 -9.93
N GLY A 23 -13.07 26.62 -9.66
CA GLY A 23 -13.60 25.67 -8.68
C GLY A 23 -13.26 24.21 -9.01
N ASN A 24 -13.46 23.80 -10.26
CA ASN A 24 -13.10 22.46 -10.73
C ASN A 24 -11.59 22.21 -10.69
N PHE A 25 -10.78 23.21 -11.07
CA PHE A 25 -9.33 23.08 -11.00
C PHE A 25 -8.81 22.97 -9.56
N MET A 26 -9.40 23.72 -8.62
CA MET A 26 -9.06 23.61 -7.20
C MET A 26 -9.51 22.28 -6.59
N ALA A 27 -10.68 21.77 -6.97
CA ALA A 27 -11.18 20.48 -6.53
C ALA A 27 -10.35 19.30 -7.05
N ALA A 28 -9.74 19.44 -8.23
CA ALA A 28 -8.88 18.43 -8.84
C ALA A 28 -7.44 18.40 -8.27
N ARG A 29 -7.06 19.35 -7.40
CA ARG A 29 -5.70 19.34 -6.81
C ARG A 29 -5.53 18.14 -5.90
N PRO A 30 -4.48 17.31 -6.11
CA PRO A 30 -4.20 16.19 -5.24
C PRO A 30 -3.89 16.69 -3.83
N ASN A 31 -4.40 15.99 -2.84
CA ASN A 31 -4.12 16.27 -1.43
C ASN A 31 -2.62 16.06 -1.16
N ALA A 32 -2.03 16.85 -0.26
CA ALA A 32 -0.64 16.75 0.16
C ALA A 32 -0.23 15.31 0.55
N ASN A 33 -1.16 14.55 1.13
CA ASN A 33 -0.94 13.14 1.46
C ASN A 33 -0.80 12.28 0.19
N GLN A 34 -1.65 12.49 -0.80
CA GLN A 34 -1.59 11.77 -2.08
C GLN A 34 -0.29 12.06 -2.83
N MET A 35 0.17 13.30 -2.81
CA MET A 35 1.45 13.68 -3.41
C MET A 35 2.63 12.97 -2.73
N ARG A 36 2.67 12.95 -1.39
CA ARG A 36 3.73 12.24 -0.64
C ARG A 36 3.75 10.74 -0.91
N VAL A 37 2.57 10.12 -0.96
CA VAL A 37 2.45 8.69 -1.28
C VAL A 37 2.89 8.41 -2.71
N ALA A 38 2.56 9.30 -3.66
CA ALA A 38 3.03 9.19 -5.03
C ALA A 38 4.56 9.31 -5.13
N ASP A 39 5.15 10.31 -4.47
CA ASP A 39 6.61 10.49 -4.40
C ASP A 39 7.30 9.27 -3.75
N PHE A 40 6.71 8.73 -2.68
CA PHE A 40 7.21 7.52 -2.03
C PHE A 40 7.18 6.33 -2.99
N ARG A 41 6.08 6.10 -3.70
CA ARG A 41 5.96 5.00 -4.69
C ARG A 41 6.92 5.15 -5.87
N LEU A 42 7.22 6.38 -6.29
CA LEU A 42 8.26 6.63 -7.29
C LEU A 42 9.63 6.23 -6.76
N MET A 43 9.96 6.62 -5.53
CA MET A 43 11.22 6.25 -4.88
C MET A 43 11.35 4.73 -4.72
N VAL A 44 10.30 4.02 -4.35
CA VAL A 44 10.24 2.55 -4.19
C VAL A 44 10.80 1.83 -5.41
N ARG A 45 10.49 2.30 -6.62
CA ARG A 45 10.96 1.69 -7.87
C ARG A 45 12.48 1.77 -8.03
N HIS A 46 13.12 2.83 -7.57
CA HIS A 46 14.59 2.97 -7.60
C HIS A 46 15.29 1.97 -6.67
N PHE A 47 14.59 1.44 -5.67
CA PHE A 47 15.10 0.37 -4.80
C PHE A 47 14.89 -1.04 -5.37
N GLY A 48 14.35 -1.18 -6.59
CA GLY A 48 14.03 -2.47 -7.18
C GLY A 48 12.83 -3.16 -6.53
N ILE A 49 11.95 -2.37 -5.90
CA ILE A 49 10.67 -2.81 -5.38
C ILE A 49 9.58 -2.32 -6.34
N PHE A 50 8.65 -3.16 -6.72
CA PHE A 50 7.58 -2.86 -7.68
C PHE A 50 6.26 -2.59 -6.95
N PRO A 51 5.89 -1.31 -6.74
CA PRO A 51 4.64 -0.96 -6.09
C PRO A 51 3.47 -1.11 -7.06
N LYS A 52 2.39 -1.71 -6.60
CA LYS A 52 1.11 -1.84 -7.29
C LYS A 52 -0.03 -1.57 -6.33
N LEU A 53 -1.05 -0.84 -6.77
CA LEU A 53 -2.33 -0.77 -6.07
C LEU A 53 -3.22 -1.88 -6.60
N ILE A 54 -3.76 -2.66 -5.69
CA ILE A 54 -4.69 -3.74 -6.00
C ILE A 54 -5.92 -3.68 -5.10
N THR A 55 -6.99 -4.28 -5.53
CA THR A 55 -8.14 -4.55 -4.68
C THR A 55 -7.71 -5.46 -3.53
N CYS A 56 -8.16 -5.17 -2.31
CA CYS A 56 -7.82 -5.96 -1.13
C CYS A 56 -8.27 -7.42 -1.33
N PRO A 57 -7.32 -8.38 -1.32
CA PRO A 57 -7.68 -9.79 -1.39
C PRO A 57 -8.50 -10.23 -0.17
N ASN A 58 -9.42 -11.18 -0.36
CA ASN A 58 -10.32 -11.65 0.71
C ASN A 58 -9.56 -12.12 1.97
N TRP A 59 -8.40 -12.75 1.79
CA TRP A 59 -7.58 -13.26 2.90
C TRP A 59 -6.90 -12.16 3.75
N LEU A 60 -6.95 -10.89 3.31
CA LEU A 60 -6.46 -9.72 4.05
C LEU A 60 -7.59 -8.87 4.63
N LYS A 61 -8.85 -9.18 4.32
CA LYS A 61 -9.98 -8.31 4.60
C LYS A 61 -10.15 -8.05 6.11
N ASP A 62 -10.07 -9.08 6.93
CA ASP A 62 -10.25 -8.93 8.39
C ASP A 62 -9.22 -7.98 9.00
N ARG A 63 -7.96 -8.11 8.59
CA ARG A 63 -6.89 -7.21 9.03
C ARG A 63 -7.05 -5.80 8.46
N TYR A 64 -7.48 -5.69 7.20
CA TYR A 64 -7.79 -4.40 6.58
C TYR A 64 -8.88 -3.66 7.35
N ASP A 65 -9.99 -4.33 7.66
CA ASP A 65 -11.13 -3.76 8.38
C ASP A 65 -10.75 -3.36 9.82
N ALA A 66 -9.88 -4.12 10.46
CA ALA A 66 -9.33 -3.78 11.77
C ALA A 66 -8.46 -2.51 11.76
N LEU A 67 -7.69 -2.29 10.69
CA LEU A 67 -6.81 -1.11 10.55
C LEU A 67 -7.54 0.12 10.00
N LYS A 68 -8.57 -0.07 9.21
CA LYS A 68 -9.46 0.97 8.66
C LYS A 68 -10.90 0.65 9.06
N PRO A 69 -11.29 0.81 10.34
CA PRO A 69 -12.69 0.67 10.69
C PRO A 69 -13.48 1.65 9.83
N THR A 70 -14.31 1.13 8.95
CA THR A 70 -15.23 1.94 8.15
C THR A 70 -16.07 2.72 9.13
N LYS A 71 -15.87 4.05 9.20
CA LYS A 71 -16.95 4.91 9.65
C LYS A 71 -18.12 4.55 8.75
N LYS A 72 -19.23 4.14 9.35
CA LYS A 72 -20.50 3.95 8.65
C LYS A 72 -20.98 5.33 8.19
N ASP A 73 -20.26 5.94 7.25
CA ASP A 73 -20.77 7.07 6.51
C ASP A 73 -21.85 6.49 5.61
N ALA A 74 -23.10 6.80 5.94
CA ALA A 74 -24.31 6.33 5.26
C ALA A 74 -24.33 6.62 3.74
N TYR A 75 -23.31 7.32 3.24
CA TYR A 75 -23.10 7.69 1.83
C TYR A 75 -21.86 7.06 1.19
N ALA A 76 -21.06 6.28 1.92
CA ALA A 76 -19.99 5.51 1.28
C ALA A 76 -20.66 4.45 0.40
N ARG A 77 -20.50 4.58 -0.93
CA ARG A 77 -20.98 3.57 -1.88
C ARG A 77 -20.45 2.21 -1.44
N ALA A 78 -21.39 1.31 -1.13
CA ALA A 78 -21.11 -0.06 -0.70
C ALA A 78 -20.23 -0.86 -1.70
N ASP A 79 -20.03 -0.33 -2.91
CA ASP A 79 -19.34 -0.98 -4.01
C ASP A 79 -17.87 -0.61 -4.19
N SER A 80 -17.31 0.28 -3.39
CA SER A 80 -15.87 0.59 -3.49
C SER A 80 -15.06 -0.47 -2.76
N MET A 81 -14.63 -1.48 -3.49
CA MET A 81 -13.66 -2.45 -2.96
C MET A 81 -12.42 -1.74 -2.41
N PRO A 82 -11.98 -2.10 -1.20
CA PRO A 82 -10.84 -1.44 -0.56
C PRO A 82 -9.55 -1.67 -1.36
N TRP A 83 -8.74 -0.62 -1.49
CA TRP A 83 -7.45 -0.68 -2.17
C TRP A 83 -6.32 -0.86 -1.18
N VAL A 84 -5.35 -1.72 -1.52
CA VAL A 84 -4.13 -1.96 -0.75
C VAL A 84 -2.91 -1.83 -1.64
N ALA A 85 -1.79 -1.40 -1.07
CA ALA A 85 -0.52 -1.36 -1.76
C ALA A 85 0.18 -2.71 -1.65
N GLN A 86 0.57 -3.26 -2.78
CA GLN A 86 1.40 -4.46 -2.91
C GLN A 86 2.80 -4.03 -3.35
N TYR A 87 3.82 -4.35 -2.55
CA TYR A 87 5.21 -4.06 -2.82
C TYR A 87 5.95 -5.35 -3.07
N THR A 88 6.38 -5.56 -4.31
CA THR A 88 6.97 -6.82 -4.78
C THR A 88 8.46 -6.67 -5.02
N VAL A 89 9.25 -7.63 -4.53
CA VAL A 89 10.67 -7.82 -4.88
C VAL A 89 10.79 -9.09 -5.70
N ILE A 90 11.54 -9.01 -6.81
CA ILE A 90 11.89 -10.15 -7.66
C ILE A 90 13.29 -10.61 -7.26
N ILE A 91 13.46 -11.91 -7.03
CA ILE A 91 14.72 -12.53 -6.63
C ILE A 91 15.00 -13.66 -7.62
N GLU A 92 15.84 -13.39 -8.62
CA GLU A 92 16.02 -14.26 -9.79
C GLU A 92 16.48 -15.68 -9.46
N ASP A 93 17.32 -15.82 -8.43
CA ASP A 93 17.94 -17.09 -8.04
C ASP A 93 17.08 -17.96 -7.11
N LEU A 94 15.92 -17.50 -6.68
CA LEU A 94 15.07 -18.22 -5.75
C LEU A 94 13.86 -18.87 -6.43
N ARG A 95 13.46 -20.02 -5.88
CA ARG A 95 12.25 -20.77 -6.26
C ARG A 95 11.36 -20.94 -5.06
N LEU A 96 10.60 -19.89 -4.75
CA LEU A 96 9.72 -19.86 -3.59
C LEU A 96 8.43 -20.66 -3.83
N PRO A 97 7.97 -21.45 -2.86
CA PRO A 97 6.65 -22.06 -2.92
C PRO A 97 5.57 -20.96 -2.91
N MET A 98 4.40 -21.27 -3.46
CA MET A 98 3.26 -20.37 -3.31
C MET A 98 2.79 -20.40 -1.87
N ALA A 99 2.84 -19.26 -1.18
CA ALA A 99 2.40 -19.14 0.20
C ALA A 99 1.83 -17.74 0.49
N GLN A 100 0.96 -17.69 1.49
CA GLN A 100 0.31 -16.47 1.97
C GLN A 100 0.37 -16.45 3.50
N TYR A 101 0.66 -15.28 4.06
CA TYR A 101 0.72 -15.08 5.51
C TYR A 101 -0.07 -13.82 5.86
N HIS A 102 -0.86 -13.89 6.90
CA HIS A 102 -1.46 -12.73 7.53
C HIS A 102 -0.67 -12.32 8.78
N VAL A 103 -0.94 -11.14 9.30
CA VAL A 103 -0.30 -10.61 10.51
C VAL A 103 -1.21 -10.83 11.70
N MET A 104 -0.69 -11.50 12.73
CA MET A 104 -1.35 -11.66 14.02
C MET A 104 -0.31 -11.47 15.14
N ALA A 105 -0.62 -10.66 16.15
CA ALA A 105 0.29 -10.35 17.27
C ALA A 105 1.73 -9.98 16.84
N ASP A 106 1.85 -9.16 15.77
CA ASP A 106 3.12 -8.71 15.19
C ASP A 106 4.01 -9.82 14.60
N CYS A 107 3.46 -11.03 14.39
CA CYS A 107 4.11 -12.18 13.76
C CYS A 107 3.42 -12.56 12.46
N TRP A 108 4.14 -13.31 11.62
CA TRP A 108 3.59 -13.92 10.43
C TRP A 108 2.83 -15.19 10.79
N HIS A 109 1.63 -15.38 10.27
CA HIS A 109 0.87 -16.61 10.41
C HIS A 109 0.51 -17.16 9.04
N LEU A 110 0.95 -18.38 8.78
CA LEU A 110 0.71 -19.07 7.52
C LEU A 110 -0.77 -19.34 7.32
N ILE A 111 -1.27 -18.99 6.13
CA ILE A 111 -2.63 -19.36 5.71
C ILE A 111 -2.57 -20.77 5.11
N PRO A 112 -3.21 -21.77 5.73
CA PRO A 112 -3.20 -23.14 5.24
C PRO A 112 -3.81 -23.23 3.83
N GLN A 113 -3.15 -23.99 2.94
CA GLN A 113 -3.65 -24.26 1.60
C GLN A 113 -3.69 -25.77 1.36
N GLN A 114 -4.72 -26.26 0.68
CA GLN A 114 -4.93 -27.69 0.44
C GLN A 114 -3.87 -28.31 -0.48
N PHE A 115 -3.18 -27.50 -1.29
CA PHE A 115 -2.19 -27.99 -2.25
C PHE A 115 -0.76 -28.12 -1.68
N TYR A 116 -0.54 -27.85 -0.40
CA TYR A 116 0.79 -27.98 0.18
C TYR A 116 1.23 -29.44 0.26
N THR A 117 2.31 -29.77 -0.44
CA THR A 117 3.02 -31.04 -0.23
C THR A 117 3.78 -30.99 1.11
N PRO A 118 4.14 -32.15 1.71
CA PRO A 118 4.92 -32.16 2.96
C PRO A 118 6.21 -31.34 2.87
N LYS A 119 6.93 -31.41 1.74
CA LYS A 119 8.14 -30.63 1.49
C LYS A 119 7.86 -29.12 1.47
N MET A 120 6.83 -28.68 0.75
CA MET A 120 6.43 -27.27 0.72
C MET A 120 6.02 -26.78 2.11
N LEU A 121 5.26 -27.59 2.83
CA LEU A 121 4.82 -27.24 4.18
C LEU A 121 5.98 -27.00 5.13
N THR A 122 7.02 -27.85 5.08
CA THR A 122 8.24 -27.67 5.86
C THR A 122 8.96 -26.35 5.52
N GLN A 123 8.97 -25.97 4.23
CA GLN A 123 9.58 -24.72 3.82
C GLN A 123 8.77 -23.50 4.30
N VAL A 124 7.46 -23.47 4.03
CA VAL A 124 6.63 -22.30 4.37
C VAL A 124 6.45 -22.11 5.87
N ARG A 125 6.50 -23.18 6.67
CA ARG A 125 6.45 -23.12 8.14
C ARG A 125 7.65 -22.42 8.77
N ARG A 126 8.77 -22.26 8.06
CA ARG A 126 9.94 -21.55 8.60
C ARG A 126 9.67 -20.09 8.92
N LEU A 127 8.75 -19.46 8.21
CA LEU A 127 8.35 -18.08 8.46
C LEU A 127 7.15 -17.98 9.41
N ASP A 128 6.43 -19.07 9.64
CA ASP A 128 5.29 -19.11 10.53
C ASP A 128 5.71 -18.74 11.96
N GLU A 129 4.94 -17.92 12.64
CA GLU A 129 5.20 -17.39 13.97
C GLU A 129 6.47 -16.50 14.10
N GLN A 130 7.17 -16.21 12.99
CA GLN A 130 8.31 -15.32 13.03
C GLN A 130 7.87 -13.86 13.21
N PRO A 131 8.58 -13.09 14.06
CA PRO A 131 8.27 -11.69 14.28
C PRO A 131 8.55 -10.84 13.02
N ILE A 132 7.76 -9.79 12.86
CA ILE A 132 7.94 -8.83 11.77
C ILE A 132 8.96 -7.78 12.18
N HIS A 133 10.17 -7.85 11.63
CA HIS A 133 11.26 -6.92 11.90
C HIS A 133 11.24 -5.72 10.95
N LEU A 134 10.16 -4.94 11.01
CA LEU A 134 10.03 -3.67 10.29
C LEU A 134 9.88 -2.51 11.29
N PRO A 135 10.22 -1.27 10.89
CA PRO A 135 9.97 -0.08 11.71
C PRO A 135 8.51 -0.03 12.20
N LYS A 136 8.29 0.36 13.45
CA LYS A 136 6.94 0.31 14.10
C LYS A 136 5.84 0.97 13.26
N HIS A 137 6.14 2.11 12.64
CA HIS A 137 5.18 2.86 11.83
C HIS A 137 4.79 2.15 10.53
N ILE A 138 5.67 1.32 9.97
CA ILE A 138 5.38 0.45 8.81
C ILE A 138 4.67 -0.81 9.29
N LYS A 139 5.25 -1.50 10.29
CA LYS A 139 4.71 -2.75 10.83
C LYS A 139 3.24 -2.62 11.21
N ALA A 140 2.87 -1.50 11.85
CA ALA A 140 1.48 -1.23 12.24
C ALA A 140 0.50 -1.15 11.05
N GLN A 141 0.99 -0.95 9.82
CA GLN A 141 0.18 -0.84 8.60
C GLN A 141 0.27 -2.08 7.70
N VAL A 142 1.07 -3.08 8.08
CA VAL A 142 1.23 -4.33 7.33
C VAL A 142 -0.03 -5.19 7.48
N LEU A 143 -0.51 -5.69 6.35
CA LEU A 143 -1.68 -6.56 6.24
C LEU A 143 -1.26 -8.02 6.10
N GLY A 144 -0.28 -8.29 5.24
CA GLY A 144 0.15 -9.64 4.94
C GLY A 144 1.32 -9.72 3.97
N LEU A 145 1.72 -10.94 3.69
CA LEU A 145 2.82 -11.30 2.81
C LEU A 145 2.39 -12.41 1.88
N SER A 146 2.77 -12.35 0.62
CA SER A 146 2.64 -13.49 -0.30
C SER A 146 3.92 -13.74 -1.05
N MET A 147 4.10 -14.99 -1.47
CA MET A 147 5.22 -15.38 -2.31
C MET A 147 4.82 -16.41 -3.35
N LYS A 148 5.51 -16.41 -4.48
CA LYS A 148 5.31 -17.37 -5.56
C LYS A 148 6.47 -17.30 -6.53
N ALA A 149 7.01 -18.45 -6.92
CA ALA A 149 8.12 -18.54 -7.87
C ALA A 149 9.36 -17.73 -7.41
N ASN A 150 9.66 -16.63 -8.07
CA ASN A 150 10.83 -15.81 -7.78
C ASN A 150 10.47 -14.44 -7.18
N HIS A 151 9.27 -14.26 -6.67
CA HIS A 151 8.85 -12.99 -6.11
C HIS A 151 8.21 -13.13 -4.73
N ILE A 152 8.42 -12.11 -3.92
CA ILE A 152 7.82 -11.93 -2.62
C ILE A 152 7.15 -10.55 -2.56
N SER A 153 5.95 -10.49 -2.00
CA SER A 153 5.12 -9.28 -1.99
C SER A 153 4.61 -8.97 -0.60
N LEU A 154 4.86 -7.75 -0.14
CA LEU A 154 4.30 -7.19 1.08
C LEU A 154 3.02 -6.42 0.77
N TYR A 155 1.96 -6.64 1.54
CA TYR A 155 0.70 -5.90 1.46
C TYR A 155 0.56 -4.99 2.67
N TRP A 156 0.36 -3.70 2.44
CA TRP A 156 0.25 -2.72 3.51
C TRP A 156 -0.53 -1.47 3.11
N LEU A 157 -0.85 -0.62 4.09
CA LEU A 157 -1.57 0.64 3.91
C LEU A 157 -0.58 1.79 3.78
N ASP A 158 -0.02 1.99 2.59
CA ASP A 158 0.96 3.05 2.33
C ASP A 158 0.35 4.47 2.29
N ASP A 159 -0.96 4.58 2.17
CA ASP A 159 -1.69 5.84 2.28
C ASP A 159 -1.55 6.49 3.67
N LYS A 160 -1.22 5.69 4.68
CA LYS A 160 -0.94 6.15 6.04
C LYS A 160 0.55 6.45 6.28
N TYR A 161 1.41 6.27 5.28
CA TYR A 161 2.84 6.54 5.42
C TYR A 161 3.11 8.02 5.70
N GLN A 162 3.88 8.29 6.75
CA GLN A 162 4.24 9.66 7.19
C GLN A 162 3.05 10.61 7.35
N HIS A 163 2.13 10.30 8.23
CA HIS A 163 1.03 11.19 8.65
C HIS A 163 1.49 12.45 9.38
N SER A 164 2.39 13.23 8.83
CA SER A 164 2.66 14.57 9.31
C SER A 164 1.71 15.55 8.65
N GLN A 165 0.79 16.13 9.40
CA GLN A 165 -0.15 17.13 8.92
C GLN A 165 0.52 18.42 8.42
N LYS A 166 1.81 18.64 8.74
CA LYS A 166 2.52 19.91 8.49
C LYS A 166 3.49 19.90 7.33
N ALA A 167 3.90 18.76 6.78
CA ALA A 167 4.89 18.70 5.71
C ALA A 167 4.29 18.28 4.37
N TYR A 168 4.33 19.17 3.39
CA TYR A 168 3.96 18.89 2.01
C TYR A 168 4.93 17.92 1.30
N LYS A 169 6.16 17.82 1.81
CA LYS A 169 7.23 17.04 1.18
C LYS A 169 7.52 15.76 1.95
N LEU A 170 7.83 14.71 1.20
CA LEU A 170 8.36 13.47 1.74
C LEU A 170 9.74 13.71 2.36
N ASP A 171 9.96 13.21 3.57
CA ASP A 171 11.31 13.10 4.15
C ASP A 171 12.07 11.99 3.40
N LYS A 172 12.91 12.40 2.46
CA LYS A 172 13.63 11.47 1.57
C LYS A 172 14.59 10.57 2.32
N ILE A 173 15.28 11.09 3.33
CA ILE A 173 16.29 10.32 4.09
C ILE A 173 15.60 9.20 4.86
N LYS A 174 14.53 9.55 5.59
CA LYS A 174 13.74 8.55 6.31
C LYS A 174 13.08 7.55 5.38
N ALA A 175 12.53 8.01 4.25
CA ALA A 175 11.91 7.14 3.27
C ALA A 175 12.91 6.15 2.66
N GLN A 176 14.15 6.58 2.38
CA GLN A 176 15.21 5.70 1.88
C GLN A 176 15.60 4.64 2.92
N SER A 177 15.74 5.01 4.20
CA SER A 177 16.00 4.05 5.27
C SER A 177 14.87 3.02 5.37
N ASP A 178 13.64 3.47 5.43
CA ASP A 178 12.45 2.61 5.54
C ASP A 178 12.33 1.65 4.34
N LEU A 179 12.63 2.12 3.13
CA LEU A 179 12.61 1.28 1.92
C LEU A 179 13.74 0.25 1.91
N ASN A 180 14.92 0.62 2.40
CA ASN A 180 16.01 -0.33 2.57
C ASN A 180 15.64 -1.42 3.56
N ASP A 181 15.00 -1.06 4.68
CA ASP A 181 14.52 -2.02 5.68
C ASP A 181 13.48 -2.97 5.10
N ILE A 182 12.49 -2.44 4.37
CA ILE A 182 11.48 -3.26 3.66
C ILE A 182 12.15 -4.25 2.71
N LYS A 183 13.07 -3.77 1.85
CA LYS A 183 13.76 -4.63 0.88
C LYS A 183 14.58 -5.71 1.57
N THR A 184 15.38 -5.33 2.56
CA THR A 184 16.23 -6.24 3.31
C THR A 184 15.42 -7.33 3.99
N GLN A 185 14.30 -6.97 4.62
CA GLN A 185 13.42 -7.93 5.27
C GLN A 185 12.72 -8.86 4.26
N LEU A 186 12.22 -8.33 3.14
CA LEU A 186 11.65 -9.18 2.09
C LEU A 186 12.64 -10.20 1.58
N MET A 187 13.89 -9.80 1.35
CA MET A 187 14.96 -10.73 0.93
C MET A 187 15.31 -11.74 2.01
N ALA A 188 15.36 -11.32 3.28
CA ALA A 188 15.64 -12.21 4.41
C ALA A 188 14.54 -13.27 4.58
N TRP A 189 13.27 -12.89 4.50
CA TRP A 189 12.15 -13.84 4.57
C TRP A 189 12.14 -14.81 3.39
N ALA A 190 12.44 -14.35 2.19
CA ALA A 190 12.54 -15.22 1.02
C ALA A 190 13.68 -16.26 1.18
N LYS A 191 14.85 -15.85 1.64
CA LYS A 191 15.98 -16.75 1.93
C LYS A 191 15.68 -17.75 3.04
N LEU A 192 14.99 -17.32 4.10
CA LEU A 192 14.58 -18.19 5.20
C LEU A 192 13.72 -19.36 4.70
N ILE A 193 12.77 -19.08 3.80
CA ILE A 193 11.87 -20.07 3.22
C ILE A 193 12.58 -20.98 2.23
N ASP A 194 13.45 -20.45 1.40
CA ASP A 194 14.23 -21.25 0.44
C ASP A 194 15.18 -22.23 1.12
N GLY A 195 15.52 -22.00 2.39
CA GLY A 195 16.32 -22.91 3.17
C GLY A 195 17.76 -22.50 3.37
N GLY A 196 18.06 -21.23 3.09
CA GLY A 196 19.34 -20.64 3.48
C GLY A 196 20.56 -21.38 2.93
N LYS A 197 20.51 -21.90 1.72
CA LYS A 197 21.74 -22.23 1.02
C LYS A 197 22.44 -20.90 0.77
N SER A 198 23.27 -20.47 1.72
CA SER A 198 24.29 -19.49 1.43
C SER A 198 25.15 -19.99 0.26
N PRO A 199 25.50 -19.11 -0.65
CA PRO A 199 26.42 -19.42 -1.73
C PRO A 199 27.77 -19.87 -1.20
#